data_12d734fc90f4369fd41e7aa7b8ba3d4d
#
_entry.id   12d734fc90f4369fd41e7aa7b8ba3d4d
#
_cell.length_a   1.000
_cell.length_b   1.000
_cell.length_c   1.000
_cell.angle_alpha   90.00
_cell.angle_beta   90.00
_cell.angle_gamma   90.00
#
_symmetry.space_group_name_H-M   'P 1'
#
loop_
_entity.id
_entity.type
_entity.pdbx_description
1 polymer ?
#
loop_
_entity_poly.entity_id
_entity_poly.type
_entity_poly.pdbx_seq_one_letter_code
_entity_poly.pdbx_strand_id
1 'polypeptide(L)'
;MTALLEPFGYQYMLNAMWISAMVGGLCAFLSCYLMLKGWSLIGDALSHSIVPGVAGAYVLGLPFALGAFLSGGLAAGSILLLNQRTRLKEDTIIGLIFSSFFGLGLFMVSLNPTSVNIQTIVLGNILAIAPSDIIQLLIIGLTSVAILFFKWKDLMVTFFDENHARAVGLNPVRLKILFFTLLAVSTVAALQTVGAFLVICLVVTPGATAWLLTDRFPRLLAIAVAIGSITSFMGAWASYYLDGATGGIIVVAQTLLFLLAFIFAPKHGVLANRRGAQAHAVRETR
;
A
#
# COMPACT_ATOMS: atom_id res chain seq x y z
N MET A 1 0.04 -12.52 -33.48
CA MET A 1 0.46 -11.23 -32.87
C MET A 1 -0.73 -10.31 -32.53
N THR A 2 -1.83 -10.38 -33.25
CA THR A 2 -3.05 -9.56 -33.00
C THR A 2 -3.73 -9.86 -31.66
N ALA A 3 -3.78 -11.12 -31.22
CA ALA A 3 -4.42 -11.50 -29.97
C ALA A 3 -3.81 -10.84 -28.71
N LEU A 4 -2.47 -10.71 -28.62
CA LEU A 4 -1.78 -10.09 -27.46
C LEU A 4 -2.04 -8.57 -27.33
N LEU A 5 -2.44 -7.91 -28.42
CA LEU A 5 -2.72 -6.49 -28.46
C LEU A 5 -4.22 -6.17 -28.32
N GLU A 6 -5.06 -7.19 -28.27
CA GLU A 6 -6.52 -7.04 -28.18
C GLU A 6 -6.99 -6.19 -26.99
N PRO A 7 -6.45 -6.36 -25.76
CA PRO A 7 -6.83 -5.53 -24.61
C PRO A 7 -6.57 -4.04 -24.79
N PHE A 8 -5.59 -3.66 -25.62
CA PHE A 8 -5.28 -2.26 -25.92
C PHE A 8 -6.31 -1.58 -26.84
N GLY A 9 -7.19 -2.37 -27.46
CA GLY A 9 -8.31 -1.85 -28.25
C GLY A 9 -9.50 -1.37 -27.42
N TYR A 10 -9.56 -1.75 -26.13
CA TYR A 10 -10.68 -1.43 -25.26
C TYR A 10 -10.30 -0.31 -24.28
N GLN A 11 -11.06 0.80 -24.31
CA GLN A 11 -10.78 1.97 -23.47
C GLN A 11 -10.84 1.63 -21.96
N TYR A 12 -11.77 0.79 -21.53
CA TYR A 12 -11.88 0.37 -20.13
C TYR A 12 -10.65 -0.43 -19.66
N MET A 13 -10.07 -1.25 -20.53
CA MET A 13 -8.85 -2.01 -20.23
C MET A 13 -7.63 -1.10 -20.16
N LEU A 14 -7.51 -0.15 -21.07
CA LEU A 14 -6.45 0.87 -21.02
C LEU A 14 -6.50 1.65 -19.71
N ASN A 15 -7.69 2.11 -19.32
CA ASN A 15 -7.88 2.81 -18.06
C ASN A 15 -7.49 1.91 -16.88
N ALA A 16 -7.96 0.67 -16.85
CA ALA A 16 -7.63 -0.30 -15.78
C ALA A 16 -6.12 -0.53 -15.68
N MET A 17 -5.41 -0.75 -16.79
CA MET A 17 -3.97 -0.98 -16.82
C MET A 17 -3.17 0.23 -16.30
N TRP A 18 -3.47 1.44 -16.80
CA TRP A 18 -2.75 2.65 -16.38
C TRP A 18 -3.05 3.06 -14.94
N ILE A 19 -4.30 2.93 -14.51
CA ILE A 19 -4.69 3.23 -13.14
C ILE A 19 -4.05 2.23 -12.18
N SER A 20 -4.07 0.94 -12.50
CA SER A 20 -3.40 -0.09 -11.68
C SER A 20 -1.90 0.20 -11.56
N ALA A 21 -1.23 0.57 -12.67
CA ALA A 21 0.19 0.90 -12.67
C ALA A 21 0.49 2.12 -11.80
N MET A 22 -0.33 3.16 -11.88
CA MET A 22 -0.16 4.37 -11.08
C MET A 22 -0.39 4.09 -9.59
N VAL A 23 -1.46 3.39 -9.23
CA VAL A 23 -1.75 2.99 -7.85
C VAL A 23 -0.66 2.07 -7.32
N GLY A 24 -0.23 1.09 -8.13
CA GLY A 24 0.86 0.19 -7.80
C GLY A 24 2.17 0.92 -7.51
N GLY A 25 2.53 1.90 -8.34
CA GLY A 25 3.71 2.73 -8.14
C GLY A 25 3.63 3.62 -6.91
N LEU A 26 2.49 4.28 -6.67
CA LEU A 26 2.25 5.12 -5.50
C LEU A 26 2.29 4.31 -4.19
N CYS A 27 1.57 3.21 -4.13
CA CYS A 27 1.56 2.32 -2.96
C CYS A 27 2.95 1.72 -2.70
N ALA A 28 3.68 1.34 -3.75
CA ALA A 28 5.04 0.84 -3.63
C ALA A 28 6.02 1.90 -3.12
N PHE A 29 5.85 3.16 -3.52
CA PHE A 29 6.63 4.27 -2.97
C PHE A 29 6.42 4.41 -1.46
N LEU A 30 5.17 4.42 -1.01
CA LEU A 30 4.81 4.46 0.40
C LEU A 30 5.31 3.23 1.17
N SER A 31 5.22 2.05 0.55
CA SER A 31 5.69 0.77 1.10
C SER A 31 7.15 0.82 1.55
N CYS A 32 8.02 1.51 0.82
CA CYS A 32 9.44 1.61 1.16
C CYS A 32 9.67 2.24 2.54
N TYR A 33 8.90 3.27 2.89
CA TYR A 33 9.00 3.91 4.20
C TYR A 33 8.39 3.06 5.31
N LEU A 34 7.32 2.34 5.02
CA LEU A 34 6.72 1.42 5.97
C LEU A 34 7.68 0.28 6.32
N MET A 35 8.44 -0.21 5.33
CA MET A 35 9.49 -1.21 5.56
C MET A 35 10.62 -0.68 6.43
N LEU A 36 11.03 0.61 6.30
CA LEU A 36 12.04 1.22 7.17
C LEU A 36 11.66 1.18 8.66
N LYS A 37 10.37 1.33 8.96
CA LYS A 37 9.84 1.31 10.34
C LYS A 37 9.36 -0.06 10.79
N GLY A 38 9.23 -1.03 9.88
CA GLY A 38 8.62 -2.32 10.18
C GLY A 38 7.09 -2.25 10.34
N TRP A 39 6.45 -1.25 9.75
CA TRP A 39 5.00 -1.03 9.86
C TRP A 39 4.21 -1.78 8.77
N SER A 40 4.40 -3.08 8.70
CA SER A 40 3.75 -3.90 7.67
C SER A 40 2.23 -3.95 7.77
N LEU A 41 1.67 -3.83 8.98
CA LEU A 41 0.23 -3.93 9.22
C LEU A 41 -0.56 -2.64 9.01
N ILE A 42 0.10 -1.51 8.75
CA ILE A 42 -0.58 -0.21 8.69
C ILE A 42 -1.49 -0.08 7.46
N GLY A 43 -1.12 -0.70 6.34
CA GLY A 43 -1.94 -0.76 5.14
C GLY A 43 -3.25 -1.49 5.38
N ASP A 44 -3.18 -2.63 6.07
CA ASP A 44 -4.34 -3.42 6.48
C ASP A 44 -5.22 -2.66 7.48
N ALA A 45 -4.60 -2.06 8.49
CA ALA A 45 -5.31 -1.26 9.49
C ALA A 45 -6.08 -0.10 8.86
N LEU A 46 -5.46 0.65 7.95
CA LEU A 46 -6.13 1.76 7.27
C LEU A 46 -7.25 1.28 6.35
N SER A 47 -7.03 0.18 5.62
CA SER A 47 -8.02 -0.38 4.69
C SER A 47 -9.30 -0.80 5.40
N HIS A 48 -9.21 -1.38 6.57
CA HIS A 48 -10.37 -1.77 7.36
C HIS A 48 -10.96 -0.66 8.23
N SER A 49 -10.14 0.34 8.58
CA SER A 49 -10.61 1.50 9.36
C SER A 49 -11.57 2.44 8.60
N ILE A 50 -11.73 2.28 7.30
CA ILE A 50 -12.70 3.07 6.53
C ILE A 50 -14.13 2.54 6.67
N VAL A 51 -14.33 1.29 7.11
CA VAL A 51 -15.66 0.65 7.19
C VAL A 51 -16.67 1.46 8.00
N PRO A 52 -16.36 1.94 9.22
CA PRO A 52 -17.32 2.76 9.97
C PRO A 52 -17.63 4.10 9.29
N GLY A 53 -16.67 4.68 8.57
CA GLY A 53 -16.91 5.90 7.81
C GLY A 53 -17.84 5.70 6.62
N VAL A 54 -17.69 4.61 5.88
CA VAL A 54 -18.58 4.23 4.78
C VAL A 54 -19.98 3.93 5.30
N ALA A 55 -20.09 3.17 6.40
CA ALA A 55 -21.37 2.88 7.05
C ALA A 55 -22.06 4.15 7.57
N GLY A 56 -21.31 5.06 8.19
CA GLY A 56 -21.83 6.35 8.65
C GLY A 56 -22.28 7.26 7.50
N ALA A 57 -21.50 7.33 6.42
CA ALA A 57 -21.87 8.09 5.22
C ALA A 57 -23.16 7.58 4.60
N TYR A 58 -23.35 6.24 4.56
CA TYR A 58 -24.59 5.64 4.08
C TYR A 58 -25.80 6.09 4.91
N VAL A 59 -25.70 6.03 6.23
CA VAL A 59 -26.79 6.43 7.15
C VAL A 59 -27.12 7.92 7.02
N LEU A 60 -26.10 8.77 6.80
CA LEU A 60 -26.24 10.22 6.69
C LEU A 60 -26.57 10.69 5.26
N GLY A 61 -26.62 9.80 4.27
CA GLY A 61 -26.82 10.15 2.86
C GLY A 61 -25.64 10.95 2.25
N LEU A 62 -24.44 10.82 2.81
CA LEU A 62 -23.23 11.50 2.35
C LEU A 62 -22.48 10.64 1.32
N PRO A 63 -21.60 11.25 0.48
CA PRO A 63 -20.73 10.49 -0.41
C PRO A 63 -19.83 9.51 0.37
N PHE A 64 -19.77 8.25 -0.06
CA PHE A 64 -18.95 7.22 0.60
C PHE A 64 -17.47 7.58 0.68
N ALA A 65 -16.95 8.26 -0.35
CA ALA A 65 -15.60 8.79 -0.40
C ALA A 65 -15.28 9.68 0.80
N LEU A 66 -16.18 10.57 1.16
CA LEU A 66 -16.00 11.50 2.27
C LEU A 66 -16.00 10.78 3.62
N GLY A 67 -16.92 9.81 3.81
CA GLY A 67 -16.94 8.98 5.02
C GLY A 67 -15.67 8.13 5.16
N ALA A 68 -15.26 7.47 4.10
CA ALA A 68 -14.03 6.69 4.06
C ALA A 68 -12.78 7.53 4.38
N PHE A 69 -12.68 8.73 3.79
CA PHE A 69 -11.58 9.67 4.03
C PHE A 69 -11.53 10.15 5.48
N LEU A 70 -12.66 10.56 6.05
CA LEU A 70 -12.73 11.00 7.44
C LEU A 70 -12.36 9.88 8.41
N SER A 71 -12.89 8.67 8.22
CA SER A 71 -12.61 7.53 9.08
C SER A 71 -11.15 7.07 8.97
N GLY A 72 -10.62 6.93 7.74
CA GLY A 72 -9.22 6.59 7.52
C GLY A 72 -8.26 7.66 8.08
N GLY A 73 -8.60 8.93 7.93
CA GLY A 73 -7.86 10.05 8.50
C GLY A 73 -7.88 10.05 10.04
N LEU A 74 -9.03 9.77 10.65
CA LEU A 74 -9.15 9.62 12.10
C LEU A 74 -8.35 8.43 12.62
N ALA A 75 -8.37 7.30 11.92
CA ALA A 75 -7.56 6.14 12.28
C ALA A 75 -6.06 6.44 12.21
N ALA A 76 -5.60 7.03 11.11
CA ALA A 76 -4.20 7.43 10.94
C ALA A 76 -3.76 8.46 11.99
N GLY A 77 -4.60 9.45 12.27
CA GLY A 77 -4.39 10.45 13.33
C GLY A 77 -4.34 9.83 14.72
N SER A 78 -5.20 8.85 15.01
CA SER A 78 -5.22 8.10 16.28
C SER A 78 -3.96 7.27 16.46
N ILE A 79 -3.48 6.58 15.41
CA ILE A 79 -2.21 5.84 15.43
C ILE A 79 -1.06 6.79 15.74
N LEU A 80 -0.98 7.94 15.04
CA LEU A 80 0.07 8.92 15.26
C LEU A 80 0.04 9.51 16.67
N LEU A 81 -1.15 9.87 17.17
CA LEU A 81 -1.35 10.44 18.50
C LEU A 81 -0.93 9.46 19.61
N LEU A 82 -1.38 8.20 19.51
CA LEU A 82 -1.05 7.17 20.48
C LEU A 82 0.46 6.84 20.45
N ASN A 83 1.06 6.78 19.28
CA ASN A 83 2.51 6.56 19.14
C ASN A 83 3.33 7.67 19.82
N GLN A 84 2.86 8.93 19.77
CA GLN A 84 3.54 10.05 20.43
C GLN A 84 3.31 10.10 21.95
N ARG A 85 2.17 9.59 22.45
CA ARG A 85 1.76 9.72 23.84
C ARG A 85 1.97 8.47 24.69
N THR A 86 2.22 7.32 24.07
CA THR A 86 2.39 6.04 24.77
C THR A 86 3.73 5.43 24.45
N ARG A 87 4.19 4.51 25.30
CA ARG A 87 5.40 3.69 25.09
C ARG A 87 5.05 2.30 24.54
N LEU A 88 3.85 2.13 24.01
CA LEU A 88 3.43 0.87 23.40
C LEU A 88 4.20 0.62 22.12
N LYS A 89 4.38 -0.65 21.77
CA LYS A 89 4.94 -1.04 20.48
C LYS A 89 4.03 -0.56 19.36
N GLU A 90 4.62 -0.09 18.27
CA GLU A 90 3.89 0.48 17.12
C GLU A 90 2.88 -0.52 16.55
N ASP A 91 3.22 -1.80 16.41
CA ASP A 91 2.29 -2.85 15.96
C ASP A 91 1.09 -3.04 16.89
N THR A 92 1.28 -2.88 18.21
CA THR A 92 0.19 -2.96 19.18
C THR A 92 -0.80 -1.81 18.99
N ILE A 93 -0.30 -0.60 18.73
CA ILE A 93 -1.15 0.58 18.48
C ILE A 93 -1.93 0.39 17.18
N ILE A 94 -1.26 -0.07 16.12
CA ILE A 94 -1.87 -0.33 14.82
C ILE A 94 -2.97 -1.39 14.97
N GLY A 95 -2.68 -2.51 15.64
CA GLY A 95 -3.64 -3.59 15.88
C GLY A 95 -4.84 -3.15 16.72
N LEU A 96 -4.63 -2.31 17.75
CA LEU A 96 -5.71 -1.76 18.58
C LEU A 96 -6.65 -0.88 17.78
N ILE A 97 -6.09 0.07 17.00
CA ILE A 97 -6.89 0.99 16.17
C ILE A 97 -7.62 0.21 15.08
N PHE A 98 -6.95 -0.72 14.40
CA PHE A 98 -7.56 -1.63 13.43
C PHE A 98 -8.79 -2.34 14.03
N SER A 99 -8.61 -3.04 15.15
CA SER A 99 -9.67 -3.83 15.77
C SER A 99 -10.84 -2.94 16.24
N SER A 100 -10.54 -1.76 16.79
CA SER A 100 -11.55 -0.83 17.28
C SER A 100 -12.39 -0.25 16.14
N PHE A 101 -11.77 0.24 15.07
CA PHE A 101 -12.48 0.80 13.92
C PHE A 101 -13.24 -0.27 13.16
N PHE A 102 -12.61 -1.42 12.90
CA PHE A 102 -13.27 -2.52 12.20
C PHE A 102 -14.47 -3.05 12.99
N GLY A 103 -14.31 -3.26 14.30
CA GLY A 103 -15.40 -3.67 15.19
C GLY A 103 -16.56 -2.64 15.22
N LEU A 104 -16.22 -1.34 15.29
CA LEU A 104 -17.21 -0.27 15.19
C LEU A 104 -17.95 -0.30 13.84
N GLY A 105 -17.23 -0.50 12.74
CA GLY A 105 -17.80 -0.61 11.40
C GLY A 105 -18.77 -1.77 11.29
N LEU A 106 -18.38 -2.96 11.74
CA LEU A 106 -19.25 -4.13 11.76
C LEU A 106 -20.50 -3.91 12.63
N PHE A 107 -20.33 -3.28 13.79
CA PHE A 107 -21.45 -2.92 14.66
C PHE A 107 -22.45 -1.99 13.96
N MET A 108 -21.95 -0.93 13.29
CA MET A 108 -22.81 0.02 12.55
C MET A 108 -23.57 -0.68 11.40
N VAL A 109 -22.89 -1.56 10.65
CA VAL A 109 -23.49 -2.34 9.55
C VAL A 109 -24.54 -3.31 10.09
N SER A 110 -24.32 -3.92 11.26
CA SER A 110 -25.29 -4.85 11.87
C SER A 110 -26.59 -4.15 12.34
N LEU A 111 -26.48 -2.90 12.79
CA LEU A 111 -27.65 -2.10 13.18
C LEU A 111 -28.48 -1.63 11.99
N ASN A 112 -27.84 -1.38 10.86
CA ASN A 112 -28.48 -0.95 9.63
C ASN A 112 -28.04 -1.88 8.51
N PRO A 113 -28.76 -3.01 8.26
CA PRO A 113 -28.45 -3.91 7.16
C PRO A 113 -28.47 -3.13 5.85
N THR A 114 -27.28 -2.78 5.38
CA THR A 114 -27.13 -2.01 4.14
C THR A 114 -27.18 -2.97 2.96
N SER A 115 -27.81 -2.54 1.86
CA SER A 115 -27.72 -3.20 0.57
C SER A 115 -26.32 -3.11 -0.06
N VAL A 116 -25.39 -2.41 0.61
CA VAL A 116 -23.99 -2.27 0.15
C VAL A 116 -23.29 -3.61 0.29
N ASN A 117 -22.97 -4.20 -0.83
CA ASN A 117 -22.23 -5.47 -0.86
C ASN A 117 -20.79 -5.23 -0.42
N ILE A 118 -20.47 -5.64 0.82
CA ILE A 118 -19.12 -5.52 1.40
C ILE A 118 -18.08 -6.20 0.49
N GLN A 119 -18.46 -7.29 -0.19
CA GLN A 119 -17.58 -7.96 -1.15
C GLN A 119 -17.15 -7.04 -2.29
N THR A 120 -18.01 -6.16 -2.78
CA THR A 120 -17.68 -5.22 -3.85
C THR A 120 -16.64 -4.18 -3.38
N ILE A 121 -16.72 -3.75 -2.12
CA ILE A 121 -15.74 -2.81 -1.53
C ILE A 121 -14.39 -3.52 -1.33
N VAL A 122 -14.41 -4.77 -0.88
CA VAL A 122 -13.19 -5.56 -0.59
C VAL A 122 -12.49 -5.97 -1.87
N LEU A 123 -13.22 -6.49 -2.85
CA LEU A 123 -12.65 -6.97 -4.12
C LEU A 123 -12.36 -5.82 -5.11
N GLY A 124 -13.08 -4.70 -4.97
CA GLY A 124 -13.02 -3.59 -5.93
C GLY A 124 -13.61 -3.96 -7.29
N ASN A 125 -13.76 -2.98 -8.15
CA ASN A 125 -14.15 -3.17 -9.55
C ASN A 125 -13.34 -2.28 -10.48
N ILE A 126 -12.09 -2.65 -10.66
CA ILE A 126 -11.12 -1.86 -11.45
C ILE A 126 -11.51 -1.72 -12.93
N LEU A 127 -12.36 -2.63 -13.44
CA LEU A 127 -12.80 -2.61 -14.83
C LEU A 127 -13.98 -1.65 -15.06
N ALA A 128 -14.70 -1.26 -14.01
CA ALA A 128 -15.88 -0.39 -14.09
C ALA A 128 -15.71 0.90 -13.27
N ILE A 129 -14.54 1.54 -13.36
CA ILE A 129 -14.25 2.80 -12.65
C ILE A 129 -14.96 3.95 -13.35
N ALA A 130 -15.69 4.77 -12.60
CA ALA A 130 -16.32 5.97 -13.13
C ALA A 130 -15.25 7.01 -13.56
N PRO A 131 -15.49 7.77 -14.64
CA PRO A 131 -14.54 8.79 -15.11
C PRO A 131 -14.20 9.85 -14.04
N SER A 132 -15.15 10.18 -13.15
CA SER A 132 -14.94 11.08 -12.01
C SER A 132 -13.88 10.53 -11.03
N ASP A 133 -13.94 9.22 -10.75
CA ASP A 133 -13.03 8.55 -9.81
C ASP A 133 -11.62 8.45 -10.41
N ILE A 134 -11.51 8.28 -11.73
CA ILE A 134 -10.24 8.32 -12.45
C ILE A 134 -9.57 9.68 -12.27
N ILE A 135 -10.30 10.77 -12.48
CA ILE A 135 -9.77 12.13 -12.36
C ILE A 135 -9.35 12.40 -10.91
N GLN A 136 -10.19 12.05 -9.94
CA GLN A 136 -9.90 12.19 -8.52
C GLN A 136 -8.61 11.44 -8.15
N LEU A 137 -8.49 10.19 -8.57
CA LEU A 137 -7.33 9.34 -8.29
C LEU A 137 -6.06 9.88 -8.96
N LEU A 138 -6.15 10.38 -10.20
CA LEU A 138 -5.03 11.01 -10.89
C LEU A 138 -4.53 12.25 -10.14
N ILE A 139 -5.43 13.13 -9.70
CA ILE A 139 -5.07 14.32 -8.93
C ILE A 139 -4.40 13.93 -7.63
N ILE A 140 -5.00 13.03 -6.85
CA ILE A 140 -4.45 12.56 -5.58
C ILE A 140 -3.12 11.83 -5.80
N GLY A 141 -3.05 10.95 -6.79
CA GLY A 141 -1.85 10.17 -7.08
C GLY A 141 -0.67 11.04 -7.51
N LEU A 142 -0.88 11.95 -8.47
CA LEU A 142 0.17 12.84 -8.96
C LEU A 142 0.65 13.82 -7.89
N THR A 143 -0.27 14.41 -7.12
CA THR A 143 0.10 15.31 -6.02
C THR A 143 0.87 14.57 -4.92
N SER A 144 0.43 13.36 -4.56
CA SER A 144 1.11 12.54 -3.55
C SER A 144 2.50 12.12 -4.02
N VAL A 145 2.65 11.64 -5.26
CA VAL A 145 3.95 11.28 -5.83
C VAL A 145 4.86 12.50 -5.89
N ALA A 146 4.37 13.67 -6.32
CA ALA A 146 5.15 14.90 -6.37
C ALA A 146 5.68 15.28 -4.99
N ILE A 147 4.81 15.32 -3.97
CA ILE A 147 5.20 15.65 -2.59
C ILE A 147 6.23 14.64 -2.06
N LEU A 148 5.98 13.35 -2.26
CA LEU A 148 6.90 12.28 -1.85
C LEU A 148 8.23 12.38 -2.56
N PHE A 149 8.24 12.69 -3.85
CA PHE A 149 9.46 12.85 -4.65
C PHE A 149 10.31 14.04 -4.18
N PHE A 150 9.71 15.18 -3.85
CA PHE A 150 10.45 16.34 -3.33
C PHE A 150 10.93 16.13 -1.89
N LYS A 151 10.16 15.40 -1.09
CA LYS A 151 10.43 15.18 0.35
C LYS A 151 11.07 13.84 0.69
N TRP A 152 11.46 13.04 -0.30
CA TRP A 152 11.93 11.67 -0.06
C TRP A 152 13.15 11.58 0.86
N LYS A 153 14.10 12.54 0.78
CA LYS A 153 15.28 12.55 1.65
C LYS A 153 14.92 12.91 3.09
N ASP A 154 14.08 13.94 3.26
CA ASP A 154 13.65 14.41 4.59
C ASP A 154 12.87 13.31 5.30
N LEU A 155 11.98 12.62 4.56
CA LEU A 155 11.23 11.49 5.06
C LEU A 155 12.16 10.31 5.39
N MET A 156 13.10 9.97 4.51
CA MET A 156 14.05 8.89 4.74
C MET A 156 14.82 9.09 6.05
N VAL A 157 15.40 10.27 6.26
CA VAL A 157 16.14 10.59 7.48
C VAL A 157 15.25 10.50 8.71
N THR A 158 14.02 11.03 8.62
CA THR A 158 13.05 11.04 9.73
C THR A 158 12.61 9.63 10.11
N PHE A 159 12.39 8.76 9.12
CA PHE A 159 11.95 7.38 9.36
C PHE A 159 13.11 6.48 9.82
N PHE A 160 14.34 6.80 9.43
CA PHE A 160 15.53 6.05 9.87
C PHE A 160 15.93 6.41 11.29
N ASP A 161 16.12 7.71 11.59
CA ASP A 161 16.51 8.21 12.92
C ASP A 161 15.92 9.60 13.19
N GLU A 162 14.96 9.67 14.11
CA GLU A 162 14.29 10.91 14.50
C GLU A 162 15.20 11.89 15.23
N ASN A 163 16.17 11.39 16.01
CA ASN A 163 17.10 12.24 16.74
C ASN A 163 18.05 12.91 15.77
N HIS A 164 18.55 12.16 14.79
CA HIS A 164 19.37 12.71 13.72
C HIS A 164 18.59 13.74 12.89
N ALA A 165 17.33 13.45 12.54
CA ALA A 165 16.47 14.39 11.82
C ALA A 165 16.31 15.72 12.56
N ARG A 166 16.13 15.70 13.89
CA ARG A 166 16.07 16.92 14.74
C ARG A 166 17.40 17.66 14.76
N ALA A 167 18.52 16.93 14.85
CA ALA A 167 19.86 17.53 14.86
C ALA A 167 20.19 18.28 13.55
N VAL A 168 19.66 17.82 12.41
CA VAL A 168 19.82 18.45 11.09
C VAL A 168 18.78 19.57 10.85
N GLY A 169 17.92 19.88 11.84
CA GLY A 169 16.93 20.95 11.75
C GLY A 169 15.60 20.57 11.11
N LEU A 170 15.36 19.28 10.84
CA LEU A 170 14.08 18.79 10.38
C LEU A 170 13.09 18.68 11.54
N ASN A 171 11.79 18.77 11.23
CA ASN A 171 10.74 18.54 12.21
C ASN A 171 10.08 17.15 11.96
N PRO A 172 10.48 16.11 12.72
CA PRO A 172 9.98 14.75 12.50
C PRO A 172 8.46 14.63 12.65
N VAL A 173 7.85 15.39 13.57
CA VAL A 173 6.40 15.34 13.80
C VAL A 173 5.64 15.83 12.56
N ARG A 174 6.05 16.95 11.97
CA ARG A 174 5.41 17.47 10.75
C ARG A 174 5.57 16.53 9.56
N LEU A 175 6.76 15.92 9.40
CA LEU A 175 7.04 14.98 8.33
C LEU A 175 6.26 13.67 8.50
N LYS A 176 6.09 13.19 9.73
CA LYS A 176 5.22 12.04 10.01
C LYS A 176 3.76 12.36 9.70
N ILE A 177 3.24 13.51 10.15
CA ILE A 177 1.88 13.96 9.84
C ILE A 177 1.67 14.01 8.33
N LEU A 178 2.61 14.62 7.59
CA LEU A 178 2.57 14.68 6.13
C LEU A 178 2.49 13.27 5.51
N PHE A 179 3.38 12.38 5.93
CA PHE A 179 3.43 11.00 5.42
C PHE A 179 2.12 10.24 5.69
N PHE A 180 1.61 10.29 6.93
CA PHE A 180 0.36 9.61 7.29
C PHE A 180 -0.85 10.19 6.58
N THR A 181 -0.88 11.51 6.33
CA THR A 181 -1.93 12.13 5.53
C THR A 181 -1.86 11.64 4.08
N LEU A 182 -0.68 11.63 3.47
CA LEU A 182 -0.50 11.10 2.12
C LEU A 182 -0.85 9.61 2.03
N LEU A 183 -0.44 8.82 3.03
CA LEU A 183 -0.76 7.39 3.11
C LEU A 183 -2.27 7.19 3.19
N ALA A 184 -2.96 7.88 4.10
CA ALA A 184 -4.41 7.76 4.28
C ALA A 184 -5.17 8.18 3.02
N VAL A 185 -4.85 9.35 2.44
CA VAL A 185 -5.51 9.87 1.23
C VAL A 185 -5.30 8.93 0.05
N SER A 186 -4.05 8.49 -0.17
CA SER A 186 -3.69 7.59 -1.28
C SER A 186 -4.33 6.22 -1.12
N THR A 187 -4.33 5.66 0.10
CA THR A 187 -4.94 4.36 0.39
C THR A 187 -6.44 4.40 0.19
N VAL A 188 -7.13 5.43 0.71
CA VAL A 188 -8.59 5.58 0.55
C VAL A 188 -8.98 5.76 -0.91
N ALA A 189 -8.26 6.59 -1.67
CA ALA A 189 -8.52 6.78 -3.10
C ALA A 189 -8.28 5.49 -3.90
N ALA A 190 -7.21 4.76 -3.58
CA ALA A 190 -6.91 3.48 -4.20
C ALA A 190 -7.97 2.41 -3.86
N LEU A 191 -8.42 2.34 -2.60
CA LEU A 191 -9.45 1.41 -2.16
C LEU A 191 -10.75 1.53 -2.93
N GLN A 192 -11.19 2.75 -3.22
CA GLN A 192 -12.42 3.00 -3.96
C GLN A 192 -12.36 2.51 -5.41
N THR A 193 -11.16 2.47 -5.99
CA THR A 193 -10.95 2.11 -7.40
C THR A 193 -10.53 0.65 -7.58
N VAL A 194 -9.54 0.19 -6.81
CA VAL A 194 -8.94 -1.13 -7.04
C VAL A 194 -9.30 -2.17 -5.95
N GLY A 195 -9.94 -1.74 -4.88
CA GLY A 195 -10.37 -2.58 -3.76
C GLY A 195 -9.33 -2.75 -2.66
N ALA A 196 -9.82 -3.13 -1.46
CA ALA A 196 -9.00 -3.24 -0.25
C ALA A 196 -7.91 -4.30 -0.37
N PHE A 197 -8.26 -5.48 -0.87
CA PHE A 197 -7.36 -6.62 -0.96
C PHE A 197 -6.10 -6.31 -1.78
N LEU A 198 -6.27 -5.65 -2.93
CA LEU A 198 -5.14 -5.27 -3.77
C LEU A 198 -4.29 -4.17 -3.14
N VAL A 199 -4.92 -3.16 -2.54
CA VAL A 199 -4.18 -2.04 -1.90
C VAL A 199 -3.32 -2.53 -0.74
N ILE A 200 -3.82 -3.42 0.12
CA ILE A 200 -3.05 -4.01 1.23
C ILE A 200 -1.78 -4.68 0.68
N CYS A 201 -1.91 -5.48 -0.37
CA CYS A 201 -0.77 -6.14 -1.00
C CYS A 201 0.23 -5.13 -1.59
N LEU A 202 -0.27 -4.12 -2.33
CA LEU A 202 0.56 -3.09 -2.97
C LEU A 202 1.33 -2.22 -1.98
N VAL A 203 0.79 -2.00 -0.79
CA VAL A 203 1.42 -1.20 0.27
C VAL A 203 2.51 -1.99 1.02
N VAL A 204 2.54 -3.32 0.92
CA VAL A 204 3.51 -4.17 1.65
C VAL A 204 4.49 -4.85 0.70
N THR A 205 4.00 -5.61 -0.27
CA THR A 205 4.81 -6.58 -1.02
C THR A 205 5.92 -5.97 -1.88
N PRO A 206 5.72 -4.86 -2.63
CA PRO A 206 6.78 -4.28 -3.45
C PRO A 206 7.96 -3.77 -2.63
N GLY A 207 7.68 -3.11 -1.49
CA GLY A 207 8.71 -2.64 -0.57
C GLY A 207 9.48 -3.78 0.07
N ALA A 208 8.79 -4.82 0.54
CA ALA A 208 9.40 -6.02 1.11
C ALA A 208 10.29 -6.75 0.08
N THR A 209 9.83 -6.86 -1.17
CA THR A 209 10.60 -7.47 -2.25
C THR A 209 11.87 -6.66 -2.56
N ALA A 210 11.75 -5.34 -2.67
CA ALA A 210 12.89 -4.46 -2.92
C ALA A 210 13.88 -4.46 -1.76
N TRP A 211 13.42 -4.59 -0.52
CA TRP A 211 14.27 -4.71 0.67
C TRP A 211 15.18 -5.93 0.62
N LEU A 212 14.69 -7.06 0.12
CA LEU A 212 15.50 -8.26 -0.06
C LEU A 212 16.60 -8.10 -1.13
N LEU A 213 16.37 -7.22 -2.11
CA LEU A 213 17.27 -7.05 -3.25
C LEU A 213 18.39 -6.02 -3.01
N THR A 214 18.16 -5.00 -2.14
CA THR A 214 19.13 -3.91 -1.99
C THR A 214 19.06 -3.23 -0.63
N ASP A 215 20.23 -2.80 -0.10
CA ASP A 215 20.36 -2.01 1.14
C ASP A 215 20.38 -0.50 0.87
N ARG A 216 20.43 -0.07 -0.39
CA ARG A 216 20.49 1.36 -0.74
C ARG A 216 19.10 1.90 -0.94
N PHE A 217 18.62 2.77 -0.05
CA PHE A 217 17.25 3.29 -0.06
C PHE A 217 16.82 3.90 -1.42
N PRO A 218 17.63 4.70 -2.15
CA PRO A 218 17.22 5.21 -3.46
C PRO A 218 17.00 4.09 -4.50
N ARG A 219 17.81 3.02 -4.47
CA ARG A 219 17.64 1.86 -5.34
C ARG A 219 16.42 1.04 -4.92
N LEU A 220 16.22 0.88 -3.60
CA LEU A 220 15.06 0.21 -3.02
C LEU A 220 13.77 0.88 -3.52
N LEU A 221 13.72 2.21 -3.45
CA LEU A 221 12.59 3.00 -3.91
C LEU A 221 12.31 2.77 -5.41
N ALA A 222 13.34 2.87 -6.26
CA ALA A 222 13.20 2.68 -7.70
C ALA A 222 12.74 1.25 -8.05
N ILE A 223 13.31 0.24 -7.38
CA ILE A 223 12.94 -1.17 -7.60
C ILE A 223 11.50 -1.43 -7.13
N ALA A 224 11.13 -0.94 -5.94
CA ALA A 224 9.77 -1.13 -5.43
C ALA A 224 8.72 -0.49 -6.34
N VAL A 225 8.93 0.77 -6.76
CA VAL A 225 8.03 1.48 -7.69
C VAL A 225 7.93 0.74 -9.02
N ALA A 226 9.07 0.27 -9.57
CA ALA A 226 9.07 -0.52 -10.81
C ALA A 226 8.28 -1.83 -10.64
N ILE A 227 8.51 -2.58 -9.56
CA ILE A 227 7.78 -3.82 -9.27
C ILE A 227 6.28 -3.50 -9.15
N GLY A 228 5.89 -2.53 -8.31
CA GLY A 228 4.49 -2.19 -8.08
C GLY A 228 3.78 -1.76 -9.36
N SER A 229 4.39 -0.90 -10.17
CA SER A 229 3.80 -0.41 -11.42
C SER A 229 3.72 -1.50 -12.49
N ILE A 230 4.81 -2.22 -12.74
CA ILE A 230 4.87 -3.23 -13.80
C ILE A 230 3.96 -4.42 -13.49
N THR A 231 3.99 -4.93 -12.26
CA THR A 231 3.13 -6.07 -11.89
C THR A 231 1.65 -5.72 -11.92
N SER A 232 1.29 -4.49 -11.52
CA SER A 232 -0.08 -4.03 -11.57
C SER A 232 -0.55 -3.84 -13.02
N PHE A 233 0.28 -3.28 -13.89
CA PHE A 233 -0.01 -3.15 -15.32
C PHE A 233 -0.18 -4.52 -15.98
N MET A 234 0.81 -5.40 -15.81
CA MET A 234 0.82 -6.74 -16.40
C MET A 234 -0.30 -7.62 -15.85
N GLY A 235 -0.61 -7.50 -14.56
CA GLY A 235 -1.69 -8.24 -13.94
C GLY A 235 -3.07 -7.80 -14.44
N ALA A 236 -3.27 -6.50 -14.66
CA ALA A 236 -4.47 -5.99 -15.30
C ALA A 236 -4.58 -6.45 -16.76
N TRP A 237 -3.48 -6.46 -17.50
CA TRP A 237 -3.44 -7.03 -18.85
C TRP A 237 -3.73 -8.54 -18.86
N ALA A 238 -3.14 -9.30 -17.95
CA ALA A 238 -3.33 -10.74 -17.86
C ALA A 238 -4.77 -11.12 -17.44
N SER A 239 -5.45 -10.27 -16.68
CA SER A 239 -6.83 -10.51 -16.23
C SER A 239 -7.81 -10.62 -17.40
N TYR A 240 -7.54 -9.98 -18.51
CA TYR A 240 -8.33 -10.08 -19.74
C TYR A 240 -8.34 -11.50 -20.31
N TYR A 241 -7.19 -12.19 -20.28
CA TYR A 241 -7.07 -13.55 -20.84
C TYR A 241 -7.46 -14.64 -19.84
N LEU A 242 -7.25 -14.39 -18.56
CA LEU A 242 -7.57 -15.38 -17.51
C LEU A 242 -9.01 -15.30 -17.03
N ASP A 243 -9.77 -14.31 -17.51
CA ASP A 243 -11.16 -14.04 -17.08
C ASP A 243 -11.32 -14.08 -15.55
N GLY A 244 -10.32 -13.54 -14.86
CA GLY A 244 -10.18 -13.59 -13.41
C GLY A 244 -10.20 -12.21 -12.74
N ALA A 245 -10.41 -12.20 -11.42
CA ALA A 245 -10.35 -10.97 -10.64
C ALA A 245 -8.96 -10.31 -10.75
N THR A 246 -8.89 -9.11 -11.35
CA THR A 246 -7.66 -8.38 -11.62
C THR A 246 -6.79 -8.21 -10.38
N GLY A 247 -7.41 -7.84 -9.24
CA GLY A 247 -6.70 -7.70 -7.96
C GLY A 247 -6.04 -8.99 -7.51
N GLY A 248 -6.73 -10.13 -7.63
CA GLY A 248 -6.19 -11.45 -7.27
C GLY A 248 -4.97 -11.82 -8.12
N ILE A 249 -5.03 -11.59 -9.43
CA ILE A 249 -3.91 -11.88 -10.36
C ILE A 249 -2.68 -11.04 -10.02
N ILE A 250 -2.86 -9.74 -9.74
CA ILE A 250 -1.76 -8.85 -9.35
C ILE A 250 -1.12 -9.33 -8.04
N VAL A 251 -1.94 -9.68 -7.04
CA VAL A 251 -1.45 -10.16 -5.73
C VAL A 251 -0.65 -11.45 -5.89
N VAL A 252 -1.14 -12.41 -6.67
CA VAL A 252 -0.42 -13.66 -6.94
C VAL A 252 0.90 -13.39 -7.66
N ALA A 253 0.90 -12.53 -8.69
CA ALA A 253 2.12 -12.15 -9.40
C ALA A 253 3.17 -11.52 -8.47
N GLN A 254 2.76 -10.59 -7.60
CA GLN A 254 3.65 -9.96 -6.63
C GLN A 254 4.17 -10.94 -5.58
N THR A 255 3.31 -11.85 -5.10
CA THR A 255 3.71 -12.89 -4.16
C THR A 255 4.75 -13.83 -4.77
N LEU A 256 4.55 -14.24 -6.03
CA LEU A 256 5.54 -15.05 -6.75
C LEU A 256 6.88 -14.32 -6.91
N LEU A 257 6.86 -13.04 -7.27
CA LEU A 257 8.08 -12.22 -7.33
C LEU A 257 8.77 -12.09 -5.97
N PHE A 258 8.00 -11.92 -4.90
CA PHE A 258 8.55 -11.89 -3.54
C PHE A 258 9.21 -13.22 -3.19
N LEU A 259 8.56 -14.36 -3.46
CA LEU A 259 9.13 -15.68 -3.21
C LEU A 259 10.39 -15.94 -4.03
N LEU A 260 10.42 -15.53 -5.30
CA LEU A 260 11.63 -15.59 -6.13
C LEU A 260 12.75 -14.72 -5.53
N ALA A 261 12.44 -13.48 -5.13
CA ALA A 261 13.42 -12.64 -4.47
C ALA A 261 13.90 -13.25 -3.15
N PHE A 262 13.00 -13.81 -2.34
CA PHE A 262 13.33 -14.47 -1.07
C PHE A 262 14.29 -15.64 -1.26
N ILE A 263 14.14 -16.43 -2.33
CA ILE A 263 15.00 -17.57 -2.62
C ILE A 263 16.34 -17.11 -3.22
N PHE A 264 16.30 -16.22 -4.22
CA PHE A 264 17.43 -15.90 -5.10
C PHE A 264 18.14 -14.59 -4.78
N ALA A 265 17.63 -13.75 -3.86
CA ALA A 265 18.25 -12.45 -3.58
C ALA A 265 19.73 -12.61 -3.19
N PRO A 266 20.63 -11.82 -3.77
CA PRO A 266 22.08 -12.01 -3.63
C PRO A 266 22.59 -11.73 -2.22
N LYS A 267 21.86 -10.96 -1.40
CA LYS A 267 22.27 -10.57 -0.05
C LYS A 267 21.45 -11.20 1.06
N HIS A 268 20.13 -11.13 0.95
CA HIS A 268 19.21 -11.57 2.00
C HIS A 268 18.42 -12.83 1.61
N GLY A 269 18.72 -13.42 0.44
CA GLY A 269 18.08 -14.65 -0.02
C GLY A 269 18.55 -15.89 0.75
N VAL A 270 17.69 -16.90 0.80
CA VAL A 270 17.97 -18.17 1.49
C VAL A 270 19.23 -18.83 0.93
N LEU A 271 19.44 -18.79 -0.39
CA LEU A 271 20.61 -19.38 -1.05
C LEU A 271 21.91 -18.62 -0.73
N ALA A 272 21.86 -17.29 -0.62
CA ALA A 272 23.01 -16.49 -0.25
C ALA A 272 23.45 -16.76 1.20
N ASN A 273 22.49 -16.83 2.12
CA ASN A 273 22.75 -17.13 3.54
C ASN A 273 23.35 -18.54 3.73
N ARG A 274 22.89 -19.55 2.98
CA ARG A 274 23.46 -20.90 3.02
C ARG A 274 24.90 -20.93 2.54
N ARG A 275 25.25 -20.19 1.47
CA ARG A 275 26.63 -20.08 0.96
C ARG A 275 27.54 -19.36 1.94
N GLY A 276 27.06 -18.32 2.60
CA GLY A 276 27.81 -17.61 3.65
C GLY A 276 28.09 -18.48 4.86
N ALA A 277 27.13 -19.25 5.34
CA ALA A 277 27.30 -20.18 6.47
C ALA A 277 28.29 -21.30 6.16
N GLN A 278 28.27 -21.85 4.94
CA GLN A 278 29.24 -22.85 4.50
C GLN A 278 30.67 -22.29 4.42
N ALA A 279 30.84 -21.05 3.93
CA ALA A 279 32.13 -20.40 3.86
C ALA A 279 32.73 -20.09 5.24
N HIS A 280 31.90 -19.77 6.25
CA HIS A 280 32.33 -19.61 7.64
C HIS A 280 32.74 -20.95 8.27
N ALA A 281 31.96 -22.01 8.10
CA ALA A 281 32.28 -23.35 8.64
C ALA A 281 33.60 -23.89 8.08
N VAL A 282 33.91 -23.67 6.81
CA VAL A 282 35.21 -24.09 6.19
C VAL A 282 36.37 -23.25 6.72
N ARG A 283 36.16 -21.99 7.17
CA ARG A 283 37.22 -21.17 7.78
C ARG A 283 37.55 -21.55 9.22
N GLU A 284 36.57 -22.04 9.98
CA GLU A 284 36.79 -22.51 11.36
C GLU A 284 37.44 -23.88 11.45
N THR A 285 37.44 -24.66 10.37
CA THR A 285 38.09 -26.00 10.28
C THR A 285 39.51 -25.94 9.73
N ARG A 286 40.05 -24.77 9.42
CA ARG A 286 41.44 -24.54 9.03
C ARG A 286 42.19 -23.75 10.08
#